data_3b3b25cd2b99753dddb34d097e0eb7e6
#
_entry.id   3b3b25cd2b99753dddb34d097e0eb7e6
#
_cell.length_a   1.000
_cell.length_b   1.000
_cell.length_c   1.000
_cell.angle_alpha   90.00
_cell.angle_beta   90.00
_cell.angle_gamma   90.00
#
_symmetry.space_group_name_H-M   'P 1'
#
loop_
_entity.id
_entity.type
_entity.pdbx_description
1 polymer ?
#
loop_
_entity_poly.entity_id
_entity_poly.type
_entity_poly.pdbx_seq_one_letter_code
_entity_poly.pdbx_strand_id
1 'polypeptide(L)'
;MAKTSTDPFAAVREATLAHRAGHGCGAYPYDNGALLGALVASADARRVLELGTALGYTALWLATGAPEAVIDTIEGEPEHARLAREHIEAHGLTGHIVVHEGEFAEVLRQLDPDYDVAFFDGAAPARPLLKDLRRLLRARGLLISANLTHAGAQAYLAALQEKKSWLTAFIDEEHETALSIKL
;
A
#
# COMPACT_ATOMS: atom_id res chain seq x y z
N MET A 1 -15.65 -23.75 16.75
CA MET A 1 -16.05 -22.94 15.59
C MET A 1 -15.24 -21.66 15.64
N ALA A 2 -14.24 -21.50 14.75
CA ALA A 2 -13.52 -20.24 14.62
C ALA A 2 -14.53 -19.19 14.14
N LYS A 3 -14.69 -18.08 14.88
CA LYS A 3 -15.37 -16.90 14.38
C LYS A 3 -14.56 -16.43 13.19
N THR A 4 -15.05 -16.60 11.97
CA THR A 4 -14.54 -15.90 10.81
C THR A 4 -14.57 -14.41 11.16
N SER A 5 -13.42 -13.79 11.25
CA SER A 5 -13.32 -12.33 11.32
C SER A 5 -14.04 -11.80 10.09
N THR A 6 -15.19 -11.17 10.28
CA THR A 6 -15.91 -10.53 9.18
C THR A 6 -15.07 -9.32 8.77
N ASP A 7 -14.67 -9.28 7.50
CA ASP A 7 -13.97 -8.13 6.91
C ASP A 7 -14.85 -6.87 7.06
N PRO A 8 -14.46 -5.86 7.86
CA PRO A 8 -15.28 -4.67 8.06
C PRO A 8 -15.43 -3.83 6.79
N PHE A 9 -14.57 -4.04 5.80
CA PHE A 9 -14.54 -3.34 4.52
C PHE A 9 -14.97 -4.22 3.34
N ALA A 10 -15.68 -5.33 3.60
CA ALA A 10 -16.14 -6.26 2.56
C ALA A 10 -16.93 -5.56 1.44
N ALA A 11 -17.73 -4.55 1.77
CA ALA A 11 -18.48 -3.78 0.78
C ALA A 11 -17.55 -3.02 -0.20
N VAL A 12 -16.45 -2.43 0.30
CA VAL A 12 -15.46 -1.75 -0.56
C VAL A 12 -14.68 -2.77 -1.39
N ARG A 13 -14.35 -3.92 -0.80
CA ARG A 13 -13.73 -5.04 -1.52
C ARG A 13 -14.60 -5.53 -2.68
N GLU A 14 -15.88 -5.75 -2.44
CA GLU A 14 -16.86 -6.17 -3.45
C GLU A 14 -17.03 -5.09 -4.53
N ALA A 15 -17.12 -3.81 -4.14
CA ALA A 15 -17.20 -2.68 -5.08
C ALA A 15 -15.97 -2.63 -6.00
N THR A 16 -14.76 -2.86 -5.46
CA THR A 16 -13.52 -2.89 -6.24
C THR A 16 -13.55 -4.03 -7.27
N LEU A 17 -13.96 -5.23 -6.88
CA LEU A 17 -14.05 -6.37 -7.79
C LEU A 17 -15.12 -6.17 -8.88
N ALA A 18 -16.27 -5.60 -8.52
CA ALA A 18 -17.35 -5.28 -9.46
C ALA A 18 -16.92 -4.19 -10.45
N HIS A 19 -16.24 -3.14 -9.98
CA HIS A 19 -15.68 -2.09 -10.83
C HIS A 19 -14.69 -2.67 -11.83
N ARG A 20 -13.73 -3.48 -11.37
CA ARG A 20 -12.79 -4.18 -12.25
C ARG A 20 -13.48 -5.00 -13.33
N ALA A 21 -14.48 -5.78 -12.95
CA ALA A 21 -15.23 -6.63 -13.89
C ALA A 21 -15.99 -5.81 -14.95
N GLY A 22 -16.52 -4.65 -14.57
CA GLY A 22 -17.26 -3.76 -15.46
C GLY A 22 -16.39 -2.92 -16.42
N HIS A 23 -15.20 -2.52 -15.95
CA HIS A 23 -14.33 -1.58 -16.67
C HIS A 23 -13.07 -2.25 -17.27
N GLY A 24 -12.76 -3.51 -16.90
CA GLY A 24 -11.56 -4.21 -17.37
C GLY A 24 -10.25 -3.56 -16.89
N CYS A 25 -10.30 -2.81 -15.79
CA CYS A 25 -9.14 -2.11 -15.22
C CYS A 25 -8.29 -3.02 -14.32
N GLY A 26 -7.15 -2.48 -13.83
CA GLY A 26 -6.22 -3.18 -12.95
C GLY A 26 -6.57 -3.16 -11.46
N ALA A 27 -7.69 -2.49 -11.06
CA ALA A 27 -8.06 -2.39 -9.65
C ALA A 27 -8.29 -3.77 -9.02
N TYR A 28 -7.56 -4.07 -7.94
CA TYR A 28 -7.69 -5.31 -7.19
C TYR A 28 -7.49 -5.06 -5.69
N PRO A 29 -8.36 -5.54 -4.80
CA PRO A 29 -8.15 -5.39 -3.36
C PRO A 29 -7.11 -6.42 -2.89
N TYR A 30 -6.10 -5.99 -2.16
CA TYR A 30 -5.11 -6.90 -1.56
C TYR A 30 -5.80 -7.93 -0.66
N ASP A 31 -5.48 -9.21 -0.83
CA ASP A 31 -6.26 -10.30 -0.23
C ASP A 31 -6.21 -10.35 1.30
N ASN A 32 -5.15 -9.85 1.92
CA ASN A 32 -4.97 -9.87 3.37
C ASN A 32 -4.83 -8.46 3.97
N GLY A 33 -5.88 -7.64 3.85
CA GLY A 33 -5.91 -6.29 4.43
C GLY A 33 -5.67 -6.28 5.94
N ALA A 34 -6.18 -7.27 6.68
CA ALA A 34 -5.98 -7.38 8.13
C ALA A 34 -4.48 -7.53 8.50
N LEU A 35 -3.69 -8.20 7.67
CA LEU A 35 -2.24 -8.29 7.86
C LEU A 35 -1.58 -6.91 7.74
N LEU A 36 -1.99 -6.09 6.76
CA LEU A 36 -1.48 -4.73 6.59
C LEU A 36 -1.76 -3.88 7.83
N GLY A 37 -3.00 -3.92 8.34
CA GLY A 37 -3.38 -3.25 9.59
C GLY A 37 -2.51 -3.71 10.77
N ALA A 38 -2.29 -5.02 10.92
CA ALA A 38 -1.45 -5.56 12.00
C ALA A 38 0.02 -5.13 11.88
N LEU A 39 0.57 -5.07 10.65
CA LEU A 39 1.95 -4.62 10.41
C LEU A 39 2.13 -3.14 10.75
N VAL A 40 1.19 -2.29 10.35
CA VAL A 40 1.20 -0.85 10.64
C VAL A 40 1.06 -0.60 12.14
N ALA A 41 0.18 -1.35 12.82
CA ALA A 41 0.04 -1.32 14.27
C ALA A 41 1.33 -1.74 14.99
N SER A 42 1.98 -2.82 14.53
CA SER A 42 3.22 -3.32 15.12
C SER A 42 4.40 -2.36 14.94
N ALA A 43 4.36 -1.52 13.92
CA ALA A 43 5.35 -0.48 13.65
C ALA A 43 5.13 0.81 14.47
N ASP A 44 4.03 0.91 15.24
CA ASP A 44 3.58 2.15 15.91
C ASP A 44 3.57 3.34 14.93
N ALA A 45 3.04 3.11 13.73
CA ALA A 45 3.17 4.05 12.63
C ALA A 45 2.35 5.31 12.86
N ARG A 46 2.94 6.46 12.53
CA ARG A 46 2.31 7.79 12.55
C ARG A 46 2.16 8.36 11.14
N ARG A 47 3.00 7.93 10.22
CA ARG A 47 2.92 8.28 8.80
C ARG A 47 3.05 7.04 7.95
N VAL A 48 2.05 6.80 7.11
CA VAL A 48 1.99 5.65 6.21
C VAL A 48 1.86 6.15 4.78
N LEU A 49 2.60 5.55 3.86
CA LEU A 49 2.52 5.80 2.43
C LEU A 49 1.99 4.55 1.73
N GLU A 50 1.00 4.71 0.89
CA GLU A 50 0.48 3.65 0.03
C GLU A 50 0.63 4.04 -1.44
N LEU A 51 1.06 3.11 -2.29
CA LEU A 51 1.14 3.25 -3.74
C LEU A 51 0.21 2.25 -4.40
N GLY A 52 -0.89 2.73 -4.98
CA GLY A 52 -1.98 1.94 -5.52
C GLY A 52 -3.18 1.93 -4.57
N THR A 53 -4.01 2.97 -4.64
CA THR A 53 -5.21 3.11 -3.80
C THR A 53 -6.34 2.22 -4.28
N ALA A 54 -6.46 2.03 -5.60
CA ALA A 54 -7.66 1.51 -6.24
C ALA A 54 -8.93 2.21 -5.69
N LEU A 55 -9.88 1.48 -5.10
CA LEU A 55 -11.07 2.07 -4.52
C LEU A 55 -10.97 2.28 -2.98
N GLY A 56 -9.76 2.19 -2.40
CA GLY A 56 -9.49 2.57 -1.01
C GLY A 56 -9.52 1.43 0.01
N TYR A 57 -9.72 0.19 -0.40
CA TYR A 57 -9.85 -0.96 0.51
C TYR A 57 -8.64 -1.13 1.44
N THR A 58 -7.43 -1.10 0.91
CA THR A 58 -6.19 -1.26 1.69
C THR A 58 -5.91 -0.04 2.56
N ALA A 59 -6.18 1.18 2.08
CA ALA A 59 -6.07 2.40 2.87
C ALA A 59 -6.92 2.36 4.14
N LEU A 60 -8.15 1.81 4.08
CA LEU A 60 -9.02 1.62 5.24
C LEU A 60 -8.44 0.64 6.26
N TRP A 61 -7.80 -0.45 5.81
CA TRP A 61 -7.11 -1.38 6.69
C TRP A 61 -5.87 -0.77 7.35
N LEU A 62 -5.09 0.01 6.61
CA LEU A 62 -3.94 0.75 7.14
C LEU A 62 -4.39 1.72 8.25
N ALA A 63 -5.48 2.47 8.03
CA ALA A 63 -6.05 3.37 9.02
C ALA A 63 -6.56 2.63 10.27
N THR A 64 -7.13 1.44 10.12
CA THR A 64 -7.56 0.61 11.24
C THR A 64 -6.38 0.20 12.13
N GLY A 65 -5.22 -0.11 11.53
CA GLY A 65 -4.01 -0.49 12.26
C GLY A 65 -3.31 0.69 12.95
N ALA A 66 -3.47 1.90 12.42
CA ALA A 66 -2.85 3.12 12.95
C ALA A 66 -3.86 4.27 12.97
N PRO A 67 -4.81 4.27 13.93
CA PRO A 67 -5.92 5.23 13.98
C PRO A 67 -5.48 6.69 14.21
N GLU A 68 -4.26 6.92 14.68
CA GLU A 68 -3.67 8.24 14.88
C GLU A 68 -2.73 8.66 13.74
N ALA A 69 -2.55 7.80 12.73
CA ALA A 69 -1.64 8.07 11.63
C ALA A 69 -2.29 8.94 10.55
N VAL A 70 -1.44 9.65 9.80
CA VAL A 70 -1.78 10.19 8.49
C VAL A 70 -1.32 9.19 7.43
N ILE A 71 -2.23 8.85 6.53
CA ILE A 71 -1.99 7.93 5.42
C ILE A 71 -2.05 8.73 4.13
N ASP A 72 -0.92 8.83 3.44
CA ASP A 72 -0.85 9.35 2.08
C ASP A 72 -0.98 8.17 1.12
N THR A 73 -2.01 8.14 0.27
CA THR A 73 -2.21 7.09 -0.74
C THR A 73 -2.23 7.69 -2.14
N ILE A 74 -1.61 7.03 -3.11
CA ILE A 74 -1.41 7.55 -4.46
C ILE A 74 -2.17 6.69 -5.48
N GLU A 75 -2.96 7.32 -6.34
CA GLU A 75 -3.73 6.69 -7.39
C GLU A 75 -3.59 7.44 -8.72
N GLY A 76 -3.21 6.70 -9.77
CA GLY A 76 -3.03 7.27 -11.10
C GLY A 76 -4.32 7.43 -11.92
N GLU A 77 -5.34 6.60 -11.63
CA GLU A 77 -6.59 6.63 -12.37
C GLU A 77 -7.59 7.57 -11.68
N PRO A 78 -8.02 8.68 -12.32
CA PRO A 78 -8.87 9.69 -11.68
C PRO A 78 -10.19 9.13 -11.15
N GLU A 79 -10.81 8.19 -11.86
CA GLU A 79 -12.07 7.59 -11.42
C GLU A 79 -11.88 6.71 -10.17
N HIS A 80 -10.77 5.95 -10.08
CA HIS A 80 -10.44 5.20 -8.88
C HIS A 80 -10.19 6.14 -7.68
N ALA A 81 -9.42 7.21 -7.88
CA ALA A 81 -9.15 8.21 -6.85
C ALA A 81 -10.44 8.86 -6.33
N ARG A 82 -11.39 9.16 -7.23
CA ARG A 82 -12.71 9.70 -6.87
C ARG A 82 -13.50 8.71 -6.01
N LEU A 83 -13.61 7.45 -6.45
CA LEU A 83 -14.32 6.39 -5.74
C LEU A 83 -13.68 6.07 -4.38
N ALA A 84 -12.33 6.07 -4.31
CA ALA A 84 -11.62 5.90 -3.05
C ALA A 84 -11.97 7.00 -2.04
N ARG A 85 -12.00 8.27 -2.47
CA ARG A 85 -12.41 9.40 -1.60
C ARG A 85 -13.83 9.23 -1.07
N GLU A 86 -14.76 8.76 -1.89
CA GLU A 86 -16.15 8.48 -1.48
C GLU A 86 -16.21 7.37 -0.42
N HIS A 87 -15.47 6.27 -0.60
CA HIS A 87 -15.40 5.20 0.39
C HIS A 87 -14.74 5.67 1.70
N ILE A 88 -13.66 6.43 1.62
CA ILE A 88 -12.96 7.01 2.79
C ILE A 88 -13.90 7.95 3.57
N GLU A 89 -14.65 8.80 2.88
CA GLU A 89 -15.64 9.69 3.49
C GLU A 89 -16.76 8.89 4.16
N ALA A 90 -17.30 7.87 3.50
CA ALA A 90 -18.35 7.01 4.04
C ALA A 90 -17.92 6.30 5.35
N HIS A 91 -16.62 6.10 5.55
CA HIS A 91 -16.05 5.52 6.77
C HIS A 91 -15.56 6.57 7.78
N GLY A 92 -15.75 7.88 7.51
CA GLY A 92 -15.38 8.97 8.41
C GLY A 92 -13.87 9.19 8.55
N LEU A 93 -13.05 8.79 7.55
CA LEU A 93 -11.59 8.80 7.61
C LEU A 93 -10.92 9.87 6.76
N THR A 94 -11.67 10.87 6.25
CA THR A 94 -11.13 11.99 5.45
C THR A 94 -10.08 12.83 6.18
N GLY A 95 -10.07 12.83 7.51
CA GLY A 95 -9.05 13.50 8.32
C GLY A 95 -7.75 12.68 8.50
N HIS A 96 -7.75 11.41 8.10
CA HIS A 96 -6.64 10.49 8.31
C HIS A 96 -6.04 9.97 6.99
N ILE A 97 -6.82 9.92 5.91
CA ILE A 97 -6.39 9.39 4.62
C ILE A 97 -6.45 10.50 3.56
N VAL A 98 -5.32 10.79 2.95
CA VAL A 98 -5.17 11.77 1.86
C VAL A 98 -4.92 11.03 0.55
N VAL A 99 -5.86 11.15 -0.41
CA VAL A 99 -5.72 10.54 -1.75
C VAL A 99 -5.07 11.54 -2.69
N HIS A 100 -3.82 11.27 -3.08
CA HIS A 100 -3.08 11.98 -4.10
C HIS A 100 -3.35 11.37 -5.47
N GLU A 101 -3.92 12.16 -6.37
CA GLU A 101 -4.16 11.76 -7.76
C GLU A 101 -2.95 12.09 -8.62
N GLY A 102 -2.38 11.08 -9.30
CA GLY A 102 -1.25 11.24 -10.20
C GLY A 102 -0.33 10.03 -10.26
N GLU A 103 0.66 10.11 -11.13
CA GLU A 103 1.69 9.08 -11.30
C GLU A 103 2.60 8.99 -10.07
N PHE A 104 2.94 7.76 -9.64
CA PHE A 104 3.77 7.53 -8.46
C PHE A 104 5.04 8.38 -8.45
N ALA A 105 5.80 8.38 -9.57
CA ALA A 105 7.06 9.10 -9.64
C ALA A 105 6.91 10.63 -9.53
N GLU A 106 5.76 11.18 -9.88
CA GLU A 106 5.47 12.62 -9.78
C GLU A 106 5.08 13.00 -8.36
N VAL A 107 4.13 12.26 -7.79
CA VAL A 107 3.64 12.52 -6.43
C VAL A 107 4.74 12.29 -5.40
N LEU A 108 5.50 11.18 -5.49
CA LEU A 108 6.57 10.88 -4.54
C LEU A 108 7.62 11.99 -4.44
N ARG A 109 7.91 12.71 -5.53
CA ARG A 109 8.87 13.84 -5.51
C ARG A 109 8.39 15.04 -4.70
N GLN A 110 7.08 15.15 -4.49
CA GLN A 110 6.44 16.26 -3.78
C GLN A 110 6.25 15.95 -2.28
N LEU A 111 6.35 14.67 -1.90
CA LEU A 111 6.16 14.25 -0.52
C LEU A 111 7.44 14.45 0.31
N ASP A 112 7.21 14.89 1.55
CA ASP A 112 8.26 15.02 2.56
C ASP A 112 8.61 13.65 3.17
N PRO A 113 9.88 13.43 3.58
CA PRO A 113 10.35 12.20 4.20
C PRO A 113 9.70 11.92 5.57
N ASP A 114 10.18 10.85 6.24
CA ASP A 114 9.80 10.37 7.57
C ASP A 114 8.51 9.52 7.63
N TYR A 115 8.25 8.73 6.59
CA TYR A 115 7.25 7.66 6.67
C TYR A 115 7.78 6.49 7.51
N ASP A 116 6.93 5.98 8.40
CA ASP A 116 7.20 4.78 9.22
C ASP A 116 7.06 3.51 8.40
N VAL A 117 6.00 3.47 7.58
CA VAL A 117 5.65 2.34 6.72
C VAL A 117 5.34 2.86 5.32
N ALA A 118 5.81 2.15 4.30
CA ALA A 118 5.35 2.30 2.92
C ALA A 118 4.82 0.96 2.42
N PHE A 119 3.69 0.98 1.73
CA PHE A 119 3.09 -0.17 1.07
C PHE A 119 3.02 0.07 -0.44
N PHE A 120 3.63 -0.82 -1.22
CA PHE A 120 3.53 -0.82 -2.67
C PHE A 120 2.60 -1.92 -3.14
N ASP A 121 1.52 -1.53 -3.81
CA ASP A 121 0.52 -2.41 -4.43
C ASP A 121 0.19 -1.99 -5.89
N GLY A 122 1.15 -1.39 -6.57
CA GLY A 122 1.03 -1.08 -8.00
C GLY A 122 1.21 -2.33 -8.88
N ALA A 123 0.92 -2.20 -10.18
CA ALA A 123 0.92 -3.33 -11.12
C ALA A 123 2.27 -4.06 -11.22
N ALA A 124 3.39 -3.32 -11.26
CA ALA A 124 4.73 -3.91 -11.24
C ALA A 124 5.75 -2.91 -10.68
N PRO A 125 6.48 -3.28 -9.62
CA PRO A 125 7.46 -2.37 -9.03
C PRO A 125 8.68 -2.18 -9.94
N ALA A 126 9.02 -0.92 -10.20
CA ALA A 126 10.20 -0.56 -10.98
C ALA A 126 11.36 -0.15 -10.07
N ARG A 127 12.60 -0.53 -10.40
CA ARG A 127 13.79 -0.21 -9.60
C ARG A 127 13.96 1.30 -9.26
N PRO A 128 13.68 2.26 -10.15
CA PRO A 128 13.76 3.69 -9.81
C PRO A 128 12.86 4.08 -8.64
N LEU A 129 11.67 3.48 -8.54
CA LEU A 129 10.71 3.74 -7.46
C LEU A 129 11.29 3.42 -6.08
N LEU A 130 12.12 2.37 -5.97
CA LEU A 130 12.75 2.00 -4.71
C LEU A 130 13.67 3.09 -4.15
N LYS A 131 14.29 3.90 -5.02
CA LYS A 131 15.10 5.05 -4.61
C LYS A 131 14.25 6.11 -3.92
N ASP A 132 13.07 6.41 -4.47
CA ASP A 132 12.15 7.39 -3.89
C ASP A 132 11.53 6.86 -2.59
N LEU A 133 11.11 5.60 -2.55
CA LEU A 133 10.62 4.96 -1.32
C LEU A 133 11.69 4.96 -0.22
N ARG A 134 12.95 4.66 -0.57
CA ARG A 134 14.06 4.72 0.39
C ARG A 134 14.33 6.14 0.90
N ARG A 135 14.16 7.16 0.08
CA ARG A 135 14.27 8.58 0.50
C ARG A 135 13.17 8.95 1.48
N LEU A 136 11.95 8.50 1.21
CA LEU A 136 10.75 8.85 1.99
C LEU A 136 10.66 8.11 3.32
N LEU A 137 11.05 6.85 3.37
CA LEU A 137 11.07 6.09 4.62
C LEU A 137 12.13 6.63 5.60
N ARG A 138 11.77 6.73 6.88
CA ARG A 138 12.72 6.98 7.95
C ARG A 138 13.76 5.85 8.10
N ALA A 139 14.80 6.08 8.85
CA ALA A 139 15.70 4.99 9.26
C ALA A 139 14.91 3.91 10.02
N ARG A 140 15.13 2.66 9.70
CA ARG A 140 14.39 1.49 10.24
C ARG A 140 12.90 1.47 9.86
N GLY A 141 12.46 2.29 8.91
CA GLY A 141 11.11 2.24 8.33
C GLY A 141 10.87 0.94 7.57
N LEU A 142 9.61 0.51 7.56
CA LEU A 142 9.15 -0.73 6.91
C LEU A 142 8.65 -0.43 5.49
N LEU A 143 9.15 -1.16 4.51
CA LEU A 143 8.59 -1.25 3.17
C LEU A 143 7.90 -2.61 3.00
N ILE A 144 6.63 -2.58 2.67
CA ILE A 144 5.86 -3.75 2.25
C ILE A 144 5.73 -3.66 0.73
N SER A 145 6.14 -4.69 0.00
CA SER A 145 6.07 -4.70 -1.46
C SER A 145 5.30 -5.92 -1.93
N ALA A 146 4.16 -5.71 -2.58
CA ALA A 146 3.37 -6.73 -3.24
C ALA A 146 3.72 -6.83 -4.74
N ASN A 147 3.13 -7.79 -5.43
CA ASN A 147 3.25 -7.99 -6.89
C ASN A 147 4.69 -8.28 -7.37
N LEU A 148 5.53 -8.87 -6.54
CA LEU A 148 6.95 -9.15 -6.84
C LEU A 148 7.15 -10.28 -7.86
N THR A 149 6.13 -11.08 -8.13
CA THR A 149 6.14 -12.15 -9.16
C THR A 149 5.80 -11.65 -10.55
N HIS A 150 5.30 -10.41 -10.69
CA HIS A 150 4.96 -9.82 -11.97
C HIS A 150 6.20 -9.65 -12.87
N ALA A 151 5.97 -9.79 -14.19
CA ALA A 151 7.01 -9.54 -15.17
C ALA A 151 7.53 -8.09 -15.04
N GLY A 152 8.84 -7.92 -14.91
CA GLY A 152 9.46 -6.61 -14.71
C GLY A 152 9.88 -6.29 -13.28
N ALA A 153 9.40 -7.03 -12.28
CA ALA A 153 9.77 -6.83 -10.87
C ALA A 153 11.22 -7.28 -10.53
N GLN A 154 11.90 -8.03 -11.39
CA GLN A 154 13.19 -8.67 -11.08
C GLN A 154 14.27 -7.67 -10.65
N ALA A 155 14.37 -6.51 -11.32
CA ALA A 155 15.37 -5.49 -10.98
C ALA A 155 15.06 -4.79 -9.64
N TYR A 156 13.78 -4.64 -9.30
CA TYR A 156 13.33 -4.14 -8.00
C TYR A 156 13.63 -5.15 -6.91
N LEU A 157 13.26 -6.42 -7.12
CA LEU A 157 13.51 -7.52 -6.19
C LEU A 157 15.01 -7.70 -5.90
N ALA A 158 15.85 -7.67 -6.94
CA ALA A 158 17.31 -7.73 -6.75
C ALA A 158 17.82 -6.59 -5.88
N ALA A 159 17.28 -5.39 -6.03
CA ALA A 159 17.65 -4.23 -5.21
C ALA A 159 17.12 -4.33 -3.76
N LEU A 160 15.97 -4.94 -3.52
CA LEU A 160 15.49 -5.25 -2.16
C LEU A 160 16.38 -6.27 -1.43
N GLN A 161 17.08 -7.12 -2.17
CA GLN A 161 17.99 -8.12 -1.60
C GLN A 161 19.41 -7.58 -1.34
N GLU A 162 19.69 -6.31 -1.62
CA GLU A 162 20.96 -5.65 -1.31
C GLU A 162 21.13 -5.48 0.20
N LYS A 163 21.85 -6.43 0.85
CA LYS A 163 22.02 -6.54 2.32
C LYS A 163 22.58 -5.28 3.02
N LYS A 164 23.16 -4.35 2.29
CA LYS A 164 23.64 -3.07 2.84
C LYS A 164 22.55 -2.00 2.93
N SER A 165 21.44 -2.21 2.23
CA SER A 165 20.36 -1.24 2.09
C SER A 165 19.08 -1.68 2.78
N TRP A 166 18.82 -3.00 2.77
CA TRP A 166 17.58 -3.59 3.24
C TRP A 166 17.79 -4.89 4.00
N LEU A 167 16.98 -5.10 5.04
CA LEU A 167 16.75 -6.41 5.64
C LEU A 167 15.41 -6.90 5.12
N THR A 168 15.44 -7.85 4.20
CA THR A 168 14.24 -8.32 3.47
C THR A 168 13.90 -9.76 3.83
N ALA A 169 12.60 -10.02 4.04
CA ALA A 169 12.01 -11.35 4.19
C ALA A 169 10.72 -11.44 3.37
N PHE A 170 10.43 -12.61 2.81
CA PHE A 170 9.14 -12.89 2.16
C PHE A 170 8.15 -13.42 3.18
N ILE A 171 6.86 -13.12 3.01
CA ILE A 171 5.79 -13.55 3.93
C ILE A 171 4.90 -14.64 3.34
N ASP A 172 5.14 -15.01 2.09
CA ASP A 172 4.44 -16.07 1.36
C ASP A 172 5.43 -16.99 0.63
N GLU A 173 4.99 -18.23 0.31
CA GLU A 173 5.83 -19.24 -0.34
C GLU A 173 6.12 -18.90 -1.80
N GLU A 174 5.23 -18.16 -2.46
CA GLU A 174 5.34 -17.72 -3.84
C GLU A 174 6.30 -16.55 -4.01
N HIS A 175 6.76 -15.94 -2.92
CA HIS A 175 7.59 -14.73 -2.91
C HIS A 175 6.93 -13.53 -3.60
N GLU A 176 5.61 -13.43 -3.50
CA GLU A 176 4.82 -12.34 -4.07
C GLU A 176 4.90 -11.08 -3.23
N THR A 177 4.98 -11.25 -1.90
CA THR A 177 5.03 -10.13 -0.97
C THR A 177 6.28 -10.19 -0.08
N ALA A 178 6.99 -9.07 0.01
CA ALA A 178 8.16 -8.91 0.87
C ALA A 178 7.97 -7.81 1.92
N LEU A 179 8.55 -8.04 3.10
CA LEU A 179 8.78 -7.06 4.13
C LEU A 179 10.26 -6.66 4.11
N SER A 180 10.56 -5.39 4.02
CA SER A 180 11.92 -4.86 3.93
C SER A 180 12.13 -3.71 4.91
N ILE A 181 13.06 -3.86 5.84
CA ILE A 181 13.45 -2.79 6.77
C ILE A 181 14.60 -2.00 6.16
N LYS A 182 14.47 -0.68 6.08
CA LYS A 182 15.54 0.22 5.64
C LYS A 182 16.68 0.22 6.65
N LEU A 183 17.90 -0.10 6.19
CA LEU A 183 19.13 -0.11 6.97
C LEU A 183 19.89 1.21 6.89
#